data_ae3b073b245f091e4b766d7eab3d0ffa
#
_entry.id   ae3b073b245f091e4b766d7eab3d0ffa
#
_cell.length_a   1.000
_cell.length_b   1.000
_cell.length_c   1.000
_cell.angle_alpha   90.00
_cell.angle_beta   90.00
_cell.angle_gamma   90.00
#
_symmetry.space_group_name_H-M   'P 1'
#
loop_
_entity.id
_entity.type
_entity.pdbx_description
1 polymer ?
#
loop_
_entity_poly.entity_id
_entity_poly.type
_entity_poly.pdbx_seq_one_letter_code
_entity_poly.pdbx_strand_id
1 'polypeptide(L)'
;MRQVMPHRSNMCSRRSRGKLFLGWIAVFPTGAAILQHTFRGRKITRFNNIIRYNGLRGAGLPPRARPPNSGHDRYASDAKLFWSFGAVGMTAVDFASFVDRLAQVSGELIMPFFRSTIGAEDKSHGGVFDPVTEADRGAEAAMRRLIAQTFPAHGVIGEEYGQDRPEAEYVWVLDPIDGTKSFISGLPTWGTLIGLMHRGRPVYGMMAQPFTRERFFSDGKRTRLRCLAPSRGEAPPSEWTTRPLRTRECASLAEATVMTTSPALIRVDADREAYRRVEAKARLTRYGGDCYAYCALALGHVDLVVETGLKPHDVVALAPIVAGAGGIMTTWEGGDAAAGGRIIAAGDARIYEQAKRLLTA
;
A
#
# COMPACT_ATOMS: atom_id res chain seq x y z
N MET A 1 -49.65 -34.02 -8.92
CA MET A 1 -50.22 -33.52 -10.17
C MET A 1 -50.46 -32.02 -10.06
N ARG A 2 -49.60 -31.23 -10.68
CA ARG A 2 -49.84 -29.96 -11.39
C ARG A 2 -48.46 -29.47 -11.88
N GLN A 3 -48.30 -29.58 -13.19
CA GLN A 3 -47.19 -29.00 -13.95
C GLN A 3 -47.35 -27.47 -13.96
N VAL A 4 -46.21 -26.76 -13.86
CA VAL A 4 -46.12 -25.35 -14.21
C VAL A 4 -45.03 -25.20 -15.27
N MET A 5 -45.44 -24.71 -16.41
CA MET A 5 -44.59 -24.44 -17.59
C MET A 5 -43.74 -23.18 -17.42
N PRO A 6 -42.62 -23.04 -18.12
CA PRO A 6 -41.75 -21.86 -18.05
C PRO A 6 -42.23 -20.72 -18.96
N HIS A 7 -42.13 -19.49 -18.45
CA HIS A 7 -42.40 -18.26 -19.20
C HIS A 7 -41.25 -17.94 -20.19
N ARG A 8 -41.65 -17.64 -21.43
CA ARG A 8 -40.80 -17.11 -22.50
C ARG A 8 -40.36 -15.68 -22.20
N SER A 9 -39.10 -15.37 -22.26
CA SER A 9 -38.58 -14.00 -22.26
C SER A 9 -38.36 -13.50 -23.70
N ASN A 10 -38.91 -12.32 -23.99
CA ASN A 10 -38.84 -11.63 -25.28
C ASN A 10 -37.44 -11.13 -25.58
N MET A 11 -36.89 -11.53 -26.74
CA MET A 11 -35.73 -10.92 -27.36
C MET A 11 -36.12 -9.61 -28.06
N CYS A 12 -35.59 -8.49 -27.54
CA CYS A 12 -35.65 -7.22 -28.27
C CYS A 12 -34.40 -7.05 -29.12
N SER A 13 -34.58 -7.14 -30.46
CA SER A 13 -33.52 -6.90 -31.42
C SER A 13 -33.40 -5.40 -31.75
N ARG A 14 -32.30 -4.76 -31.40
CA ARG A 14 -31.88 -3.50 -32.04
C ARG A 14 -30.70 -3.76 -32.96
N ARG A 15 -30.91 -3.60 -34.24
CA ARG A 15 -29.88 -3.54 -35.27
C ARG A 15 -29.12 -2.21 -35.14
N SER A 16 -27.80 -2.27 -34.97
CA SER A 16 -26.88 -1.22 -35.40
C SER A 16 -25.74 -1.81 -36.21
N ARG A 17 -25.45 -1.14 -37.32
CA ARG A 17 -24.46 -1.55 -38.33
C ARG A 17 -23.04 -1.55 -37.73
N GLY A 18 -22.37 -2.70 -37.70
CA GLY A 18 -20.96 -2.81 -37.36
C GLY A 18 -20.46 -4.24 -37.50
N LYS A 19 -19.47 -4.40 -38.34
CA LYS A 19 -18.84 -5.65 -38.88
C LYS A 19 -18.58 -6.70 -37.79
N LEU A 20 -19.01 -7.95 -38.06
CA LEU A 20 -18.66 -9.14 -37.30
C LEU A 20 -17.13 -9.36 -37.36
N PHE A 21 -16.49 -9.50 -36.21
CA PHE A 21 -15.13 -10.01 -36.08
C PHE A 21 -15.21 -11.47 -35.63
N LEU A 22 -14.79 -12.41 -36.46
CA LEU A 22 -14.56 -13.80 -36.09
C LEU A 22 -13.15 -13.91 -35.50
N GLY A 23 -13.07 -14.20 -34.19
CA GLY A 23 -11.84 -14.59 -33.51
C GLY A 23 -11.83 -16.10 -33.30
N TRP A 24 -10.76 -16.78 -33.68
CA TRP A 24 -10.54 -18.18 -33.35
C TRP A 24 -9.84 -18.30 -32.01
N ILE A 25 -10.37 -19.16 -31.13
CA ILE A 25 -9.73 -19.55 -29.88
C ILE A 25 -9.21 -20.98 -30.10
N ALA A 26 -7.89 -21.16 -30.05
CA ALA A 26 -7.28 -22.49 -29.99
C ALA A 26 -6.88 -22.76 -28.50
N VAL A 27 -7.44 -23.81 -27.93
CA VAL A 27 -7.10 -24.27 -26.58
C VAL A 27 -6.18 -25.46 -26.70
N PHE A 28 -4.98 -25.38 -26.13
CA PHE A 28 -4.03 -26.50 -26.09
C PHE A 28 -4.15 -27.29 -24.78
N PRO A 29 -3.77 -28.58 -24.73
CA PRO A 29 -3.91 -29.43 -23.53
C PRO A 29 -3.09 -29.01 -22.32
N THR A 30 -2.23 -27.99 -22.44
CA THR A 30 -1.39 -27.45 -21.38
C THR A 30 -1.98 -26.22 -20.67
N GLY A 31 -3.25 -25.86 -20.95
CA GLY A 31 -3.92 -24.72 -20.27
C GLY A 31 -3.47 -23.34 -20.74
N ALA A 32 -2.66 -23.20 -21.78
CA ALA A 32 -2.26 -21.91 -22.34
C ALA A 32 -3.21 -21.48 -23.47
N ALA A 33 -3.85 -20.31 -23.34
CA ALA A 33 -4.70 -19.74 -24.39
C ALA A 33 -3.92 -18.68 -25.18
N ILE A 34 -3.96 -18.76 -26.51
CA ILE A 34 -3.41 -17.76 -27.42
C ILE A 34 -4.56 -16.96 -28.01
N LEU A 35 -4.60 -15.65 -27.76
CA LEU A 35 -5.53 -14.73 -28.38
C LEU A 35 -4.84 -14.01 -29.54
N GLN A 36 -5.29 -14.22 -30.79
CA GLN A 36 -4.80 -13.47 -31.95
C GLN A 36 -5.85 -12.44 -32.38
N HIS A 37 -5.47 -11.17 -32.38
CA HIS A 37 -6.27 -10.10 -32.97
C HIS A 37 -5.50 -9.38 -34.06
N THR A 38 -6.18 -9.07 -35.15
CA THR A 38 -5.62 -8.24 -36.21
C THR A 38 -6.26 -6.86 -36.17
N PHE A 39 -5.45 -5.83 -35.89
CA PHE A 39 -5.89 -4.45 -35.94
C PHE A 39 -4.99 -3.65 -36.87
N ARG A 40 -5.58 -3.00 -37.89
CA ARG A 40 -4.88 -2.21 -38.92
C ARG A 40 -3.69 -2.93 -39.57
N GLY A 41 -3.87 -4.20 -39.97
CA GLY A 41 -2.85 -4.92 -40.75
C GLY A 41 -1.63 -5.42 -39.96
N ARG A 42 -1.66 -5.39 -38.62
CA ARG A 42 -0.60 -5.95 -37.76
C ARG A 42 -1.13 -7.07 -36.88
N LYS A 43 -0.43 -8.21 -36.90
CA LYS A 43 -0.72 -9.33 -35.99
C LYS A 43 -0.15 -9.05 -34.61
N ILE A 44 -1.00 -9.07 -33.59
CA ILE A 44 -0.60 -8.95 -32.16
C ILE A 44 -0.82 -10.32 -31.54
N THR A 45 0.26 -10.96 -31.09
CA THR A 45 0.22 -12.22 -30.35
C THR A 45 0.55 -11.97 -28.88
N ARG A 46 -0.37 -12.29 -27.98
CA ARG A 46 -0.13 -12.23 -26.53
C ARG A 46 0.15 -13.64 -26.01
N PHE A 47 1.34 -13.83 -25.45
CA PHE A 47 1.68 -14.97 -24.60
C PHE A 47 1.77 -14.46 -23.16
N ASN A 48 1.14 -15.16 -22.22
CA ASN A 48 1.25 -14.93 -20.78
C ASN A 48 2.32 -13.89 -20.40
N ASN A 49 1.94 -12.63 -20.29
CA ASN A 49 2.72 -11.49 -19.75
C ASN A 49 4.03 -11.08 -20.44
N ILE A 50 4.33 -11.49 -21.69
CA ILE A 50 5.48 -10.98 -22.45
C ILE A 50 5.01 -10.44 -23.78
N ILE A 51 5.13 -9.12 -23.98
CA ILE A 51 4.91 -8.48 -25.29
C ILE A 51 6.27 -8.42 -26.02
N ARG A 52 6.46 -9.21 -27.09
CA ARG A 52 7.57 -9.05 -28.03
C ARG A 52 7.07 -8.40 -29.30
N TYR A 53 7.66 -7.27 -29.65
CA TYR A 53 7.46 -6.64 -30.95
C TYR A 53 8.46 -7.21 -31.96
N ASN A 54 7.99 -7.92 -33.01
CA ASN A 54 8.78 -8.21 -34.17
C ASN A 54 8.46 -7.15 -35.23
N GLY A 55 9.35 -6.18 -35.42
CA GLY A 55 9.28 -5.17 -36.47
C GLY A 55 10.18 -5.52 -37.63
N LEU A 56 9.60 -5.58 -38.84
CA LEU A 56 10.34 -5.60 -40.11
C LEU A 56 11.07 -4.26 -40.31
N ARG A 57 12.33 -4.34 -40.68
CA ARG A 57 13.17 -3.18 -41.03
C ARG A 57 12.74 -2.63 -42.41
N GLY A 58 12.68 -1.31 -42.51
CA GLY A 58 12.77 -0.59 -43.78
C GLY A 58 11.56 0.29 -44.11
N ALA A 59 11.60 1.58 -43.74
CA ALA A 59 11.19 2.74 -44.52
C ALA A 59 11.33 4.01 -43.65
N GLY A 60 11.91 5.05 -44.19
CA GLY A 60 12.34 6.28 -43.53
C GLY A 60 11.23 7.05 -42.82
N LEU A 61 11.65 7.72 -41.75
CA LEU A 61 10.80 8.59 -40.94
C LEU A 61 10.67 9.97 -41.60
N PRO A 62 9.47 10.55 -41.65
CA PRO A 62 9.31 11.98 -41.95
C PRO A 62 9.71 12.83 -40.72
N PRO A 63 10.07 14.13 -40.88
CA PRO A 63 10.58 14.98 -39.84
C PRO A 63 9.52 15.25 -38.75
N ARG A 64 9.96 15.26 -37.50
CA ARG A 64 9.16 15.55 -36.30
C ARG A 64 8.70 17.01 -36.31
N ALA A 65 7.39 17.21 -36.23
CA ALA A 65 6.79 18.49 -35.87
C ALA A 65 7.04 18.72 -34.37
N ARG A 66 7.46 19.95 -33.98
CA ARG A 66 7.58 20.39 -32.59
C ARG A 66 6.20 20.49 -31.95
N PRO A 67 6.00 19.98 -30.72
CA PRO A 67 4.80 20.27 -29.97
C PRO A 67 4.83 21.70 -29.42
N PRO A 68 3.68 22.35 -29.21
CA PRO A 68 3.60 23.68 -28.64
C PRO A 68 4.00 23.67 -27.16
N ASN A 69 4.69 24.77 -26.74
CA ASN A 69 5.03 25.06 -25.34
C ASN A 69 3.80 25.06 -24.45
N SER A 70 3.68 24.09 -23.55
CA SER A 70 2.82 24.16 -22.37
C SER A 70 3.70 24.05 -21.13
N GLY A 71 3.79 25.15 -20.38
CA GLY A 71 4.65 25.30 -19.22
C GLY A 71 4.13 24.53 -18.00
N HIS A 72 4.53 23.28 -17.87
CA HIS A 72 4.30 22.45 -16.67
C HIS A 72 5.46 21.49 -16.32
N ASP A 73 6.69 21.86 -16.71
CA ASP A 73 7.89 21.09 -16.33
C ASP A 73 8.61 21.70 -15.11
N ARG A 74 7.94 21.76 -13.93
CA ARG A 74 8.63 22.14 -12.67
C ARG A 74 8.67 21.05 -11.60
N TYR A 75 8.24 19.84 -11.87
CA TYR A 75 8.18 18.78 -10.84
C TYR A 75 8.99 17.52 -11.15
N ALA A 76 9.83 17.53 -12.18
CA ALA A 76 10.62 16.37 -12.57
C ALA A 76 12.04 16.30 -11.96
N SER A 77 12.47 17.30 -11.15
CA SER A 77 13.88 17.42 -10.75
C SER A 77 14.28 16.74 -9.41
N ASP A 78 13.34 16.29 -8.58
CA ASP A 78 13.67 15.89 -7.21
C ASP A 78 13.69 14.36 -6.94
N ALA A 79 13.56 13.50 -7.95
CA ALA A 79 13.53 12.04 -7.78
C ALA A 79 14.84 11.32 -8.10
N LYS A 80 15.95 12.06 -8.29
CA LYS A 80 17.27 11.44 -8.52
C LYS A 80 18.05 11.33 -7.21
N LEU A 81 17.70 10.34 -6.40
CA LEU A 81 18.66 9.76 -5.44
C LEU A 81 19.61 8.86 -6.26
N PHE A 82 20.72 9.44 -6.77
CA PHE A 82 21.79 8.68 -7.39
C PHE A 82 22.59 7.97 -6.29
N TRP A 83 22.41 6.67 -6.19
CA TRP A 83 23.33 5.79 -5.48
C TRP A 83 24.45 5.41 -6.44
N SER A 84 25.63 5.97 -6.23
CA SER A 84 26.85 5.57 -6.94
C SER A 84 27.31 4.22 -6.41
N PHE A 85 27.05 3.15 -7.16
CA PHE A 85 27.69 1.85 -6.95
C PHE A 85 28.80 1.68 -7.97
N GLY A 86 30.00 1.27 -7.46
CA GLY A 86 31.17 0.94 -8.25
C GLY A 86 30.88 -0.08 -9.36
N ALA A 87 31.51 0.17 -10.48
CA ALA A 87 31.35 -0.43 -11.78
C ALA A 87 31.29 -1.98 -11.81
N VAL A 88 30.12 -2.52 -12.08
CA VAL A 88 29.89 -3.63 -13.01
C VAL A 88 28.49 -3.37 -13.59
N GLY A 89 28.37 -3.16 -14.89
CA GLY A 89 27.20 -2.93 -15.76
C GLY A 89 25.77 -3.08 -15.24
N MET A 90 25.43 -2.48 -14.12
CA MET A 90 24.06 -2.44 -13.59
C MET A 90 23.37 -1.18 -14.09
N THR A 91 22.27 -1.35 -14.81
CA THR A 91 21.31 -0.27 -15.06
C THR A 91 20.85 0.29 -13.72
N ALA A 92 20.92 1.63 -13.56
CA ALA A 92 20.43 2.31 -12.35
C ALA A 92 18.97 1.91 -12.12
N VAL A 93 18.67 1.27 -10.97
CA VAL A 93 17.29 0.91 -10.60
C VAL A 93 16.60 2.20 -10.19
N ASP A 94 15.49 2.51 -10.85
CA ASP A 94 14.59 3.55 -10.37
C ASP A 94 13.88 3.04 -9.10
N PHE A 95 14.34 3.53 -7.95
CA PHE A 95 13.85 3.13 -6.65
C PHE A 95 12.34 3.34 -6.48
N ALA A 96 11.81 4.46 -6.97
CA ALA A 96 10.39 4.76 -6.86
C ALA A 96 9.56 3.76 -7.67
N SER A 97 9.97 3.46 -8.90
CA SER A 97 9.33 2.44 -9.74
C SER A 97 9.45 1.04 -9.15
N PHE A 98 10.55 0.73 -8.47
CA PHE A 98 10.72 -0.56 -7.81
C PHE A 98 9.74 -0.73 -6.64
N VAL A 99 9.61 0.26 -5.75
CA VAL A 99 8.67 0.20 -4.63
C VAL A 99 7.21 0.19 -5.12
N ASP A 100 6.90 0.97 -6.15
CA ASP A 100 5.60 0.90 -6.83
C ASP A 100 5.31 -0.51 -7.36
N ARG A 101 6.34 -1.21 -7.88
CA ARG A 101 6.22 -2.59 -8.35
C ARG A 101 5.97 -3.57 -7.21
N LEU A 102 6.63 -3.42 -6.06
CA LEU A 102 6.37 -4.23 -4.87
C LEU A 102 4.90 -4.08 -4.43
N ALA A 103 4.41 -2.85 -4.29
CA ALA A 103 3.02 -2.56 -3.92
C ALA A 103 2.02 -3.10 -4.95
N GLN A 104 2.34 -3.05 -6.24
CA GLN A 104 1.49 -3.59 -7.30
C GLN A 104 1.37 -5.11 -7.20
N VAL A 105 2.50 -5.82 -7.09
CA VAL A 105 2.52 -7.29 -7.03
C VAL A 105 1.83 -7.79 -5.77
N SER A 106 2.06 -7.14 -4.62
CA SER A 106 1.33 -7.43 -3.39
C SER A 106 -0.18 -7.27 -3.59
N GLY A 107 -0.63 -6.13 -4.10
CA GLY A 107 -2.05 -5.86 -4.34
C GLY A 107 -2.70 -6.83 -5.35
N GLU A 108 -2.00 -7.21 -6.43
CA GLU A 108 -2.49 -8.18 -7.41
C GLU A 108 -2.74 -9.58 -6.79
N LEU A 109 -1.93 -9.97 -5.79
CA LEU A 109 -2.08 -11.24 -5.08
C LEU A 109 -3.13 -11.18 -3.97
N ILE A 110 -3.26 -10.05 -3.29
CA ILE A 110 -4.18 -9.89 -2.13
C ILE A 110 -5.62 -9.64 -2.57
N MET A 111 -5.82 -8.80 -3.60
CA MET A 111 -7.17 -8.34 -3.98
C MET A 111 -8.18 -9.44 -4.35
N PRO A 112 -7.79 -10.58 -4.98
CA PRO A 112 -8.74 -11.67 -5.21
C PRO A 112 -9.35 -12.27 -3.93
N PHE A 113 -8.68 -12.07 -2.81
CA PHE A 113 -9.10 -12.60 -1.51
C PHE A 113 -9.92 -11.60 -0.69
N PHE A 114 -9.77 -10.30 -0.91
CA PHE A 114 -10.51 -9.30 -0.16
C PHE A 114 -12.01 -9.36 -0.47
N ARG A 115 -12.84 -9.43 0.58
CA ARG A 115 -14.30 -9.59 0.50
C ARG A 115 -14.75 -10.89 -0.21
N SER A 116 -13.90 -11.91 -0.17
CA SER A 116 -14.24 -13.25 -0.65
C SER A 116 -14.50 -14.21 0.51
N THR A 117 -15.01 -15.42 0.22
CA THR A 117 -15.30 -16.46 1.23
C THR A 117 -14.07 -17.32 1.54
N ILE A 118 -12.91 -16.70 1.86
CA ILE A 118 -11.70 -17.44 2.15
C ILE A 118 -11.65 -17.82 3.62
N GLY A 119 -11.20 -19.04 3.89
CA GLY A 119 -10.85 -19.51 5.23
C GLY A 119 -9.61 -18.74 5.73
N ALA A 120 -9.75 -18.03 6.84
CA ALA A 120 -8.62 -17.52 7.58
C ALA A 120 -8.02 -18.66 8.41
N GLU A 121 -6.71 -18.88 8.32
CA GLU A 121 -6.00 -19.77 9.25
C GLU A 121 -5.87 -19.06 10.60
N ASP A 122 -6.23 -19.77 11.67
CA ASP A 122 -6.03 -19.30 13.04
C ASP A 122 -4.62 -19.70 13.52
N LYS A 123 -3.75 -18.74 13.71
CA LYS A 123 -2.40 -18.91 14.28
C LYS A 123 -2.41 -18.91 15.81
N SER A 124 -3.58 -18.86 16.46
CA SER A 124 -3.63 -18.69 17.90
C SER A 124 -3.03 -19.87 18.66
N HIS A 125 -1.94 -19.64 19.35
CA HIS A 125 -1.49 -20.46 20.44
C HIS A 125 -2.00 -19.86 21.75
N GLY A 126 -3.00 -20.48 22.38
CA GLY A 126 -3.50 -20.03 23.69
C GLY A 126 -4.77 -19.14 23.66
N GLY A 127 -5.61 -19.26 22.65
CA GLY A 127 -6.96 -18.63 22.64
C GLY A 127 -7.03 -17.17 22.16
N VAL A 128 -5.95 -16.64 21.62
CA VAL A 128 -5.96 -15.33 20.93
C VAL A 128 -6.10 -15.60 19.43
N PHE A 129 -7.18 -15.12 18.84
CA PHE A 129 -7.40 -15.19 17.39
C PHE A 129 -6.37 -14.31 16.67
N ASP A 130 -5.51 -14.94 15.85
CA ASP A 130 -4.52 -14.28 14.99
C ASP A 130 -4.56 -14.92 13.59
N PRO A 131 -5.53 -14.54 12.77
CA PRO A 131 -5.79 -15.18 11.48
C PRO A 131 -4.69 -14.84 10.48
N VAL A 132 -4.22 -15.87 9.76
CA VAL A 132 -3.32 -15.76 8.62
C VAL A 132 -4.06 -16.15 7.38
N THR A 133 -3.92 -15.39 6.34
CA THR A 133 -4.51 -15.70 5.04
C THR A 133 -3.44 -16.21 4.06
N GLU A 134 -3.85 -17.05 3.11
CA GLU A 134 -2.98 -17.47 1.99
C GLU A 134 -2.50 -16.25 1.18
N ALA A 135 -3.33 -15.20 1.10
CA ALA A 135 -3.00 -13.95 0.43
C ALA A 135 -1.75 -13.28 1.02
N ASP A 136 -1.67 -13.23 2.35
CA ASP A 136 -0.58 -12.61 3.10
C ASP A 136 0.76 -13.27 2.78
N ARG A 137 0.82 -14.59 2.94
CA ARG A 137 2.01 -15.38 2.61
C ARG A 137 2.42 -15.26 1.16
N GLY A 138 1.47 -15.37 0.24
CA GLY A 138 1.74 -15.26 -1.20
C GLY A 138 2.33 -13.91 -1.58
N ALA A 139 1.80 -12.84 -1.01
CA ALA A 139 2.25 -11.47 -1.26
C ALA A 139 3.66 -11.22 -0.69
N GLU A 140 3.95 -11.64 0.55
CA GLU A 140 5.30 -11.50 1.12
C GLU A 140 6.33 -12.29 0.33
N ALA A 141 6.04 -13.55 -0.03
CA ALA A 141 6.95 -14.37 -0.83
C ALA A 141 7.27 -13.73 -2.19
N ALA A 142 6.29 -13.09 -2.85
CA ALA A 142 6.49 -12.42 -4.12
C ALA A 142 7.34 -11.15 -3.96
N MET A 143 7.09 -10.33 -2.94
CA MET A 143 7.90 -9.15 -2.63
C MET A 143 9.35 -9.51 -2.30
N ARG A 144 9.57 -10.52 -1.46
CA ARG A 144 10.92 -11.04 -1.12
C ARG A 144 11.67 -11.50 -2.35
N ARG A 145 11.02 -12.20 -3.27
CA ARG A 145 11.64 -12.64 -4.54
C ARG A 145 12.10 -11.46 -5.38
N LEU A 146 11.28 -10.44 -5.53
CA LEU A 146 11.64 -9.23 -6.28
C LEU A 146 12.80 -8.49 -5.62
N ILE A 147 12.80 -8.37 -4.29
CA ILE A 147 13.89 -7.75 -3.53
C ILE A 147 15.19 -8.52 -3.74
N ALA A 148 15.18 -9.84 -3.55
CA ALA A 148 16.37 -10.67 -3.71
C ALA A 148 16.95 -10.62 -5.13
N GLN A 149 16.10 -10.51 -6.16
CA GLN A 149 16.53 -10.39 -7.56
C GLN A 149 17.13 -9.01 -7.87
N THR A 150 16.62 -7.94 -7.25
CA THR A 150 17.00 -6.56 -7.58
C THR A 150 18.10 -6.05 -6.66
N PHE A 151 18.04 -6.40 -5.38
CA PHE A 151 18.98 -5.98 -4.33
C PHE A 151 19.51 -7.18 -3.54
N PRO A 152 20.35 -8.02 -4.13
CA PRO A 152 20.80 -9.28 -3.52
C PRO A 152 21.58 -9.09 -2.20
N ALA A 153 22.14 -7.89 -1.95
CA ALA A 153 22.85 -7.56 -0.72
C ALA A 153 21.94 -7.06 0.43
N HIS A 154 20.66 -6.74 0.14
CA HIS A 154 19.74 -6.26 1.16
C HIS A 154 19.19 -7.40 2.02
N GLY A 155 18.86 -7.08 3.27
CA GLY A 155 18.09 -7.97 4.15
C GLY A 155 16.59 -7.74 4.01
N VAL A 156 15.80 -8.65 4.58
CA VAL A 156 14.33 -8.56 4.65
C VAL A 156 13.86 -9.06 6.01
N ILE A 157 13.01 -8.28 6.66
CA ILE A 157 12.21 -8.65 7.83
C ILE A 157 10.75 -8.64 7.38
N GLY A 158 10.03 -9.73 7.56
CA GLY A 158 8.61 -9.81 7.22
C GLY A 158 7.82 -10.49 8.32
N GLU A 159 6.51 -10.25 8.32
CA GLU A 159 5.61 -10.85 9.29
C GLU A 159 5.51 -12.37 9.11
N GLU A 160 5.40 -12.83 7.85
CA GLU A 160 5.04 -14.21 7.52
C GLU A 160 6.22 -15.18 7.48
N TYR A 161 7.38 -14.70 6.97
CA TYR A 161 8.58 -15.56 6.78
C TYR A 161 9.76 -15.11 7.64
N GLY A 162 9.55 -14.19 8.60
CA GLY A 162 10.58 -13.78 9.55
C GLY A 162 11.71 -13.00 8.89
N GLN A 163 12.94 -13.26 9.34
CA GLN A 163 14.10 -12.44 9.02
C GLN A 163 15.09 -13.17 8.10
N ASP A 164 15.60 -12.47 7.09
CA ASP A 164 16.74 -12.85 6.26
C ASP A 164 17.74 -11.69 6.25
N ARG A 165 18.97 -11.92 6.71
CA ARG A 165 20.05 -10.92 6.81
C ARG A 165 19.63 -9.59 7.48
N PRO A 166 19.08 -9.63 8.72
CA PRO A 166 18.59 -8.43 9.39
C PRO A 166 19.69 -7.42 9.76
N GLU A 167 20.97 -7.85 9.71
CA GLU A 167 22.18 -7.04 9.94
C GLU A 167 22.70 -6.34 8.68
N ALA A 168 22.08 -6.56 7.51
CA ALA A 168 22.48 -5.92 6.27
C ALA A 168 22.39 -4.39 6.37
N GLU A 169 23.23 -3.68 5.59
CA GLU A 169 23.22 -2.21 5.58
C GLU A 169 21.84 -1.63 5.23
N TYR A 170 21.13 -2.28 4.29
CA TYR A 170 19.74 -1.99 3.92
C TYR A 170 18.86 -3.18 4.22
N VAL A 171 17.79 -2.96 4.94
CA VAL A 171 16.82 -3.99 5.35
C VAL A 171 15.41 -3.54 4.99
N TRP A 172 14.75 -4.32 4.15
CA TRP A 172 13.33 -4.17 3.87
C TRP A 172 12.51 -4.73 5.03
N VAL A 173 11.45 -4.01 5.39
CA VAL A 173 10.52 -4.45 6.44
C VAL A 173 9.13 -4.49 5.83
N LEU A 174 8.51 -5.67 5.83
CA LEU A 174 7.31 -5.96 5.07
C LEU A 174 6.20 -6.47 5.98
N ASP A 175 5.00 -5.94 5.76
CA ASP A 175 3.75 -6.48 6.22
C ASP A 175 2.74 -6.40 5.06
N PRO A 176 2.37 -7.52 4.45
CA PRO A 176 1.49 -7.51 3.30
C PRO A 176 0.06 -7.11 3.62
N ILE A 177 -0.46 -7.47 4.82
CA ILE A 177 -1.83 -7.17 5.24
C ILE A 177 -1.85 -6.69 6.69
N ASP A 178 -1.26 -5.51 6.97
CA ASP A 178 -1.49 -4.87 8.27
C ASP A 178 -2.98 -4.58 8.45
N GLY A 179 -3.52 -4.93 9.60
CA GLY A 179 -4.95 -4.87 9.84
C GLY A 179 -5.70 -6.11 9.34
N THR A 180 -5.16 -7.31 9.53
CA THR A 180 -5.76 -8.61 9.12
C THR A 180 -7.21 -8.74 9.58
N LYS A 181 -7.57 -8.24 10.76
CA LYS A 181 -8.96 -8.25 11.25
C LYS A 181 -9.88 -7.38 10.40
N SER A 182 -9.42 -6.21 9.99
CA SER A 182 -10.14 -5.33 9.06
C SER A 182 -10.28 -5.97 7.67
N PHE A 183 -9.21 -6.62 7.19
CA PHE A 183 -9.25 -7.38 5.93
C PHE A 183 -10.33 -8.46 5.95
N ILE A 184 -10.34 -9.33 6.97
CA ILE A 184 -11.32 -10.41 7.11
C ILE A 184 -12.75 -9.88 7.25
N SER A 185 -12.91 -8.74 7.93
CA SER A 185 -14.22 -8.08 8.10
C SER A 185 -14.66 -7.29 6.86
N GLY A 186 -13.86 -7.25 5.79
CA GLY A 186 -14.15 -6.50 4.56
C GLY A 186 -14.07 -4.98 4.71
N LEU A 187 -13.44 -4.47 5.78
CA LEU A 187 -13.21 -3.05 6.01
C LEU A 187 -11.92 -2.60 5.31
N PRO A 188 -11.90 -1.48 4.55
CA PRO A 188 -10.73 -1.07 3.77
C PRO A 188 -9.73 -0.23 4.60
N THR A 189 -9.53 -0.55 5.89
CA THR A 189 -8.57 0.13 6.76
C THR A 189 -7.26 -0.65 6.92
N TRP A 190 -7.16 -1.83 6.31
CA TRP A 190 -5.92 -2.59 6.17
C TRP A 190 -5.01 -1.97 5.09
N GLY A 191 -3.74 -2.38 5.05
CA GLY A 191 -2.82 -1.96 3.99
C GLY A 191 -1.57 -2.81 3.90
N THR A 192 -0.88 -2.75 2.76
CA THR A 192 0.45 -3.32 2.59
C THR A 192 1.49 -2.31 3.05
N LEU A 193 2.31 -2.70 4.02
CA LEU A 193 3.41 -1.89 4.54
C LEU A 193 4.74 -2.32 3.92
N ILE A 194 5.46 -1.36 3.35
CA ILE A 194 6.78 -1.55 2.74
C ILE A 194 7.72 -0.49 3.32
N GLY A 195 8.55 -0.91 4.26
CA GLY A 195 9.57 -0.07 4.88
C GLY A 195 10.96 -0.39 4.36
N LEU A 196 11.85 0.60 4.34
CA LEU A 196 13.29 0.39 4.14
C LEU A 196 14.06 1.05 5.27
N MET A 197 14.89 0.25 5.92
CA MET A 197 15.88 0.74 6.88
C MET A 197 17.25 0.85 6.25
N HIS A 198 18.00 1.86 6.65
CA HIS A 198 19.44 2.00 6.40
C HIS A 198 20.17 2.06 7.73
N ARG A 199 21.03 1.09 7.99
CA ARG A 199 21.78 0.97 9.26
C ARG A 199 20.85 1.07 10.49
N GLY A 200 19.77 0.31 10.46
CA GLY A 200 18.78 0.23 11.55
C GLY A 200 17.83 1.40 11.68
N ARG A 201 17.87 2.41 10.78
CA ARG A 201 16.97 3.57 10.82
C ARG A 201 16.01 3.56 9.63
N PRO A 202 14.69 3.75 9.84
CA PRO A 202 13.73 3.90 8.75
C PRO A 202 14.07 5.11 7.87
N VAL A 203 14.28 4.87 6.56
CA VAL A 203 14.61 5.93 5.58
C VAL A 203 13.57 6.09 4.50
N TYR A 204 12.73 5.08 4.30
CA TYR A 204 11.62 5.12 3.36
C TYR A 204 10.45 4.29 3.89
N GLY A 205 9.24 4.73 3.61
CA GLY A 205 8.02 4.01 3.96
C GLY A 205 6.94 4.20 2.90
N MET A 206 6.21 3.12 2.65
CA MET A 206 4.99 3.12 1.86
C MET A 206 3.91 2.32 2.57
N MET A 207 2.70 2.88 2.66
CA MET A 207 1.48 2.15 2.90
C MET A 207 0.65 2.17 1.61
N ALA A 208 0.34 1.00 1.07
CA ALA A 208 -0.47 0.85 -0.12
C ALA A 208 -1.80 0.19 0.23
N GLN A 209 -2.92 0.84 -0.15
CA GLN A 209 -4.26 0.29 -0.02
C GLN A 209 -4.82 0.01 -1.43
N PRO A 210 -4.74 -1.26 -1.90
CA PRO A 210 -5.06 -1.57 -3.29
C PRO A 210 -6.56 -1.46 -3.62
N PHE A 211 -7.46 -1.64 -2.64
CA PHE A 211 -8.91 -1.53 -2.86
C PHE A 211 -9.34 -0.08 -3.07
N THR A 212 -8.85 0.87 -2.25
CA THR A 212 -9.09 2.31 -2.42
C THR A 212 -8.18 2.92 -3.48
N ARG A 213 -7.16 2.16 -3.93
CA ARG A 213 -6.15 2.58 -4.91
C ARG A 213 -5.38 3.81 -4.44
N GLU A 214 -4.90 3.74 -3.21
CA GLU A 214 -4.11 4.78 -2.57
C GLU A 214 -2.73 4.25 -2.22
N ARG A 215 -1.72 5.11 -2.34
CA ARG A 215 -0.34 4.87 -1.91
C ARG A 215 0.15 6.09 -1.16
N PHE A 216 0.39 5.92 0.12
CA PHE A 216 1.03 6.90 1.00
C PHE A 216 2.50 6.54 1.08
N PHE A 217 3.39 7.45 0.73
CA PHE A 217 4.82 7.15 0.72
C PHE A 217 5.66 8.35 1.10
N SER A 218 6.83 8.09 1.68
CA SER A 218 7.72 9.12 2.20
C SER A 218 9.18 8.67 2.20
N ASP A 219 10.07 9.63 1.97
CA ASP A 219 11.52 9.55 2.18
C ASP A 219 11.95 10.09 3.57
N GLY A 220 11.00 10.22 4.49
CA GLY A 220 11.18 10.84 5.81
C GLY A 220 11.23 12.36 5.80
N LYS A 221 11.32 13.01 4.62
CA LYS A 221 11.36 14.47 4.48
C LYS A 221 10.04 15.01 3.92
N ARG A 222 9.43 14.27 3.01
CA ARG A 222 8.18 14.67 2.34
C ARG A 222 7.27 13.47 2.14
N THR A 223 6.08 13.55 2.70
CA THR A 223 5.04 12.54 2.49
C THR A 223 4.12 12.95 1.36
N ARG A 224 3.77 11.99 0.52
CA ARG A 224 2.86 12.16 -0.62
C ARG A 224 1.80 11.07 -0.62
N LEU A 225 0.62 11.45 -1.09
CA LEU A 225 -0.44 10.52 -1.49
C LEU A 225 -0.48 10.45 -3.00
N ARG A 226 -0.39 9.23 -3.54
CA ARG A 226 -0.71 8.91 -4.92
C ARG A 226 -2.01 8.13 -4.94
N CYS A 227 -3.01 8.62 -5.65
CA CYS A 227 -4.31 7.98 -5.77
C CYS A 227 -4.89 8.17 -7.16
N LEU A 228 -5.86 7.34 -7.53
CA LEU A 228 -6.63 7.62 -8.74
C LEU A 228 -7.49 8.86 -8.51
N ALA A 229 -7.45 9.78 -9.47
CA ALA A 229 -8.31 10.96 -9.43
C ALA A 229 -9.78 10.51 -9.37
N PRO A 230 -10.63 11.17 -8.56
CA PRO A 230 -12.07 10.90 -8.60
C PRO A 230 -12.60 11.11 -10.02
N SER A 231 -13.38 10.18 -10.53
CA SER A 231 -14.02 10.35 -11.83
C SER A 231 -14.97 11.55 -11.79
N ARG A 232 -14.82 12.43 -12.77
CA ARG A 232 -15.80 13.49 -13.03
C ARG A 232 -16.68 13.00 -14.19
N GLY A 233 -17.85 12.40 -13.86
CA GLY A 233 -18.77 11.84 -14.85
C GLY A 233 -18.78 10.31 -14.89
N GLU A 234 -19.27 9.73 -16.00
CA GLU A 234 -19.49 8.27 -16.14
C GLU A 234 -18.22 7.44 -16.40
N ALA A 235 -17.08 8.09 -16.73
CA ALA A 235 -15.83 7.38 -16.99
C ALA A 235 -15.12 7.00 -15.68
N PRO A 236 -14.59 5.76 -15.57
CA PRO A 236 -13.78 5.39 -14.40
C PRO A 236 -12.51 6.24 -14.34
N PRO A 237 -11.98 6.53 -13.13
CA PRO A 237 -10.75 7.28 -12.97
C PRO A 237 -9.61 6.52 -13.66
N SER A 238 -8.92 7.19 -14.60
CA SER A 238 -7.86 6.59 -15.41
C SER A 238 -6.48 7.12 -15.10
N GLU A 239 -6.37 8.23 -14.38
CA GLU A 239 -5.12 8.93 -14.12
C GLU A 239 -4.76 8.93 -12.64
N TRP A 240 -3.50 8.55 -12.35
CA TRP A 240 -2.92 8.68 -11.03
C TRP A 240 -2.51 10.12 -10.78
N THR A 241 -2.96 10.69 -9.67
CA THR A 241 -2.53 11.98 -9.18
C THR A 241 -1.63 11.83 -7.96
N THR A 242 -0.67 12.74 -7.80
CA THR A 242 0.21 12.75 -6.62
C THR A 242 0.14 14.13 -5.98
N ARG A 243 -0.09 14.17 -4.66
CA ARG A 243 -0.10 15.41 -3.89
C ARG A 243 0.71 15.28 -2.61
N PRO A 244 1.35 16.37 -2.13
CA PRO A 244 2.01 16.36 -0.82
C PRO A 244 0.97 16.28 0.29
N LEU A 245 1.38 15.69 1.41
CA LEU A 245 0.59 15.62 2.63
C LEU A 245 1.24 16.43 3.74
N ARG A 246 0.40 16.91 4.64
CA ARG A 246 0.81 17.61 5.85
C ARG A 246 -0.18 17.35 6.97
N THR A 247 0.35 17.11 8.15
CA THR A 247 -0.44 17.07 9.39
C THR A 247 -1.09 18.43 9.65
N ARG A 248 -2.12 18.47 10.45
CA ARG A 248 -2.76 19.73 10.85
C ARG A 248 -2.26 20.17 12.22
N GLU A 249 -2.36 21.45 12.47
CA GLU A 249 -2.15 22.02 13.80
C GLU A 249 -3.29 21.62 14.76
N CYS A 250 -2.92 21.28 15.99
CA CYS A 250 -3.86 20.97 17.05
C CYS A 250 -3.25 21.38 18.40
N ALA A 251 -3.86 22.37 19.05
CA ALA A 251 -3.27 23.00 20.23
C ALA A 251 -3.48 22.18 21.51
N SER A 252 -4.57 21.40 21.59
CA SER A 252 -4.91 20.68 22.83
C SER A 252 -5.64 19.37 22.56
N LEU A 253 -5.56 18.42 23.49
CA LEU A 253 -6.31 17.17 23.41
C LEU A 253 -7.83 17.41 23.38
N ALA A 254 -8.33 18.50 23.98
CA ALA A 254 -9.76 18.85 23.94
C ALA A 254 -10.26 19.21 22.54
N GLU A 255 -9.35 19.46 21.58
CA GLU A 255 -9.67 19.70 20.18
C GLU A 255 -9.33 18.50 19.30
N ALA A 256 -8.59 17.53 19.83
CA ALA A 256 -8.00 16.44 19.07
C ALA A 256 -8.99 15.32 18.71
N THR A 257 -8.80 14.78 17.52
CA THR A 257 -9.30 13.46 17.12
C THR A 257 -8.22 12.42 17.41
N VAL A 258 -8.52 11.49 18.30
CA VAL A 258 -7.61 10.42 18.74
C VAL A 258 -8.05 9.09 18.11
N MET A 259 -7.10 8.30 17.66
CA MET A 259 -7.36 6.93 17.18
C MET A 259 -6.51 5.89 17.92
N THR A 260 -7.08 4.72 18.06
CA THR A 260 -6.41 3.43 18.34
C THR A 260 -7.16 2.34 17.57
N THR A 261 -6.48 1.25 17.26
CA THR A 261 -7.13 0.13 16.56
C THR A 261 -8.24 -0.47 17.43
N SER A 262 -7.93 -0.76 18.69
CA SER A 262 -8.96 -1.16 19.67
C SER A 262 -8.42 -1.02 21.10
N PRO A 263 -9.17 -0.42 22.04
CA PRO A 263 -8.80 -0.43 23.45
C PRO A 263 -8.64 -1.85 24.04
N ALA A 264 -9.34 -2.84 23.46
CA ALA A 264 -9.24 -4.23 23.89
C ALA A 264 -7.89 -4.89 23.54
N LEU A 265 -7.14 -4.32 22.59
CA LEU A 265 -5.78 -4.78 22.24
C LEU A 265 -4.73 -4.28 23.24
N ILE A 266 -5.04 -3.28 24.06
CA ILE A 266 -4.16 -2.80 25.14
C ILE A 266 -4.28 -3.81 26.29
N ARG A 267 -3.38 -4.80 26.31
CA ARG A 267 -3.48 -5.97 27.20
C ARG A 267 -2.98 -5.68 28.62
N VAL A 268 -2.04 -4.76 28.77
CA VAL A 268 -1.48 -4.37 30.07
C VAL A 268 -2.42 -3.37 30.74
N ASP A 269 -2.86 -3.65 31.96
CA ASP A 269 -3.84 -2.81 32.67
C ASP A 269 -3.34 -1.39 32.90
N ALA A 270 -2.07 -1.21 33.24
CA ALA A 270 -1.45 0.11 33.40
C ALA A 270 -1.46 0.90 32.08
N ASP A 271 -1.17 0.24 30.94
CA ASP A 271 -1.21 0.90 29.63
C ASP A 271 -2.65 1.25 29.23
N ARG A 272 -3.61 0.39 29.57
CA ARG A 272 -5.04 0.67 29.33
C ARG A 272 -5.52 1.88 30.13
N GLU A 273 -5.10 2.00 31.37
CA GLU A 273 -5.43 3.16 32.19
C GLU A 273 -4.73 4.43 31.69
N ALA A 274 -3.48 4.32 31.26
CA ALA A 274 -2.76 5.42 30.62
C ALA A 274 -3.48 5.91 29.34
N TYR A 275 -3.91 4.99 28.49
CA TYR A 275 -4.70 5.32 27.31
C TYR A 275 -6.02 6.01 27.66
N ARG A 276 -6.76 5.50 28.67
CA ARG A 276 -8.02 6.11 29.13
C ARG A 276 -7.85 7.56 29.59
N ARG A 277 -6.71 7.91 30.19
CA ARG A 277 -6.41 9.29 30.56
C ARG A 277 -6.31 10.22 29.34
N VAL A 278 -5.78 9.71 28.23
CA VAL A 278 -5.71 10.44 26.96
C VAL A 278 -7.10 10.53 26.33
N GLU A 279 -7.78 9.40 26.23
CA GLU A 279 -9.11 9.28 25.64
C GLU A 279 -10.14 10.22 26.33
N ALA A 280 -10.13 10.27 27.66
CA ALA A 280 -11.03 11.14 28.45
C ALA A 280 -10.84 12.65 28.19
N LYS A 281 -9.72 13.05 27.60
CA LYS A 281 -9.43 14.45 27.26
C LYS A 281 -9.63 14.76 25.78
N ALA A 282 -9.86 13.75 24.95
CA ALA A 282 -10.02 13.91 23.52
C ALA A 282 -11.39 14.49 23.15
N ARG A 283 -11.44 15.33 22.12
CA ARG A 283 -12.72 15.79 21.53
C ARG A 283 -13.49 14.65 20.90
N LEU A 284 -12.77 13.77 20.21
CA LEU A 284 -13.33 12.65 19.47
C LEU A 284 -12.36 11.47 19.50
N THR A 285 -12.88 10.29 19.82
CA THR A 285 -12.12 9.05 19.73
C THR A 285 -12.73 8.14 18.67
N ARG A 286 -11.86 7.52 17.86
CA ARG A 286 -12.23 6.55 16.83
C ARG A 286 -11.37 5.30 16.94
N TYR A 287 -11.96 4.15 16.56
CA TYR A 287 -11.31 2.84 16.59
C TYR A 287 -11.33 2.19 15.21
N GLY A 288 -10.51 1.15 15.02
CA GLY A 288 -10.52 0.32 13.79
C GLY A 288 -9.81 0.96 12.62
N GLY A 289 -8.74 1.73 12.89
CA GLY A 289 -7.98 2.40 11.83
C GLY A 289 -6.79 1.62 11.32
N ASP A 290 -6.24 0.69 12.09
CA ASP A 290 -5.04 -0.06 11.78
C ASP A 290 -3.95 0.88 11.20
N CYS A 291 -3.12 0.48 10.23
CA CYS A 291 -2.15 1.37 9.58
C CYS A 291 -2.75 2.62 8.94
N TYR A 292 -4.01 2.55 8.52
CA TYR A 292 -4.68 3.68 7.88
C TYR A 292 -4.90 4.87 8.83
N ALA A 293 -4.92 4.63 10.15
CA ALA A 293 -4.98 5.71 11.16
C ALA A 293 -3.79 6.66 11.04
N TYR A 294 -2.58 6.14 10.81
CA TYR A 294 -1.37 6.93 10.61
C TYR A 294 -1.39 7.70 9.30
N CYS A 295 -2.00 7.13 8.26
CA CYS A 295 -2.23 7.83 6.99
C CYS A 295 -3.26 8.94 7.12
N ALA A 296 -4.32 8.73 7.91
CA ALA A 296 -5.30 9.75 8.22
C ALA A 296 -4.69 10.90 9.05
N LEU A 297 -3.71 10.60 9.91
CA LEU A 297 -2.91 11.60 10.62
C LEU A 297 -2.05 12.40 9.63
N ALA A 298 -1.35 11.74 8.71
CA ALA A 298 -0.55 12.40 7.68
C ALA A 298 -1.40 13.26 6.72
N LEU A 299 -2.68 12.92 6.54
CA LEU A 299 -3.68 13.71 5.80
C LEU A 299 -4.21 14.94 6.58
N GLY A 300 -3.92 15.04 7.87
CA GLY A 300 -4.46 16.08 8.75
C GLY A 300 -5.91 15.87 9.19
N HIS A 301 -6.43 14.64 9.13
CA HIS A 301 -7.80 14.30 9.58
C HIS A 301 -7.83 13.74 11.00
N VAL A 302 -6.74 13.14 11.44
CA VAL A 302 -6.51 12.62 12.80
C VAL A 302 -5.35 13.39 13.42
N ASP A 303 -5.39 13.62 14.72
CA ASP A 303 -4.39 14.41 15.42
C ASP A 303 -3.42 13.54 16.22
N LEU A 304 -3.91 12.41 16.73
CA LEU A 304 -3.15 11.53 17.60
C LEU A 304 -3.52 10.06 17.35
N VAL A 305 -2.53 9.20 17.26
CA VAL A 305 -2.68 7.73 17.26
C VAL A 305 -1.89 7.18 18.43
N VAL A 306 -2.53 6.32 19.24
CA VAL A 306 -1.92 5.68 20.42
C VAL A 306 -2.16 4.19 20.34
N GLU A 307 -1.07 3.41 20.30
CA GLU A 307 -1.11 1.96 20.13
C GLU A 307 -0.17 1.26 21.11
N THR A 308 -0.39 -0.04 21.30
CA THR A 308 0.52 -0.91 22.09
C THR A 308 0.67 -2.26 21.43
N GLY A 309 1.81 -2.92 21.69
CA GLY A 309 2.08 -4.27 21.21
C GLY A 309 2.43 -4.36 19.75
N LEU A 310 2.77 -3.24 19.12
CA LEU A 310 3.20 -3.19 17.73
C LEU A 310 4.59 -3.82 17.55
N LYS A 311 4.83 -4.37 16.37
CA LYS A 311 6.10 -4.99 15.95
C LYS A 311 6.80 -4.11 14.91
N PRO A 312 8.08 -4.38 14.57
CA PRO A 312 8.79 -3.59 13.57
C PRO A 312 8.06 -3.50 12.20
N HIS A 313 7.40 -4.57 11.75
CA HIS A 313 6.68 -4.57 10.47
C HIS A 313 5.46 -3.66 10.47
N ASP A 314 4.85 -3.40 11.63
CA ASP A 314 3.71 -2.48 11.77
C ASP A 314 4.14 -1.00 11.70
N VAL A 315 5.40 -0.67 12.02
CA VAL A 315 5.80 0.73 12.30
C VAL A 315 6.86 1.29 11.37
N VAL A 316 7.78 0.46 10.87
CA VAL A 316 8.95 0.93 10.09
C VAL A 316 8.52 1.67 8.82
N ALA A 317 7.45 1.23 8.16
CA ALA A 317 6.91 1.93 6.99
C ALA A 317 6.18 3.23 7.36
N LEU A 318 5.53 3.26 8.53
CA LEU A 318 4.69 4.39 8.96
C LEU A 318 5.49 5.55 9.53
N ALA A 319 6.61 5.28 10.19
CA ALA A 319 7.44 6.33 10.80
C ALA A 319 7.91 7.39 9.79
N PRO A 320 8.47 7.06 8.61
CA PRO A 320 8.80 8.05 7.59
C PRO A 320 7.56 8.78 7.04
N ILE A 321 6.40 8.12 6.94
CA ILE A 321 5.15 8.71 6.46
C ILE A 321 4.69 9.81 7.42
N VAL A 322 4.67 9.54 8.73
CA VAL A 322 4.30 10.52 9.75
C VAL A 322 5.30 11.66 9.79
N ALA A 323 6.60 11.37 9.84
CA ALA A 323 7.66 12.37 9.91
C ALA A 323 7.68 13.30 8.68
N GLY A 324 7.59 12.73 7.48
CA GLY A 324 7.60 13.50 6.23
C GLY A 324 6.35 14.34 6.00
N ALA A 325 5.25 14.09 6.74
CA ALA A 325 4.07 14.94 6.79
C ALA A 325 4.17 16.05 7.86
N GLY A 326 5.25 16.09 8.65
CA GLY A 326 5.48 17.05 9.72
C GLY A 326 5.01 16.59 11.10
N GLY A 327 4.61 15.33 11.26
CA GLY A 327 4.23 14.72 12.52
C GLY A 327 5.42 14.14 13.29
N ILE A 328 5.13 13.62 14.48
CA ILE A 328 6.07 12.99 15.40
C ILE A 328 5.59 11.58 15.67
N MET A 329 6.48 10.57 15.59
CA MET A 329 6.17 9.18 15.93
C MET A 329 7.31 8.60 16.77
N THR A 330 6.99 8.14 17.98
CA THR A 330 7.96 7.60 18.95
C THR A 330 7.34 6.48 19.78
N THR A 331 8.14 5.82 20.63
CA THR A 331 7.54 5.09 21.75
C THR A 331 6.89 6.09 22.73
N TRP A 332 6.05 5.60 23.65
CA TRP A 332 5.44 6.47 24.70
C TRP A 332 6.51 7.20 25.54
N GLU A 333 7.67 6.58 25.71
CA GLU A 333 8.80 7.15 26.43
C GLU A 333 9.58 8.22 25.64
N GLY A 334 9.31 8.31 24.34
CA GLY A 334 10.00 9.23 23.43
C GLY A 334 11.21 8.60 22.72
N GLY A 335 11.37 7.26 22.77
CA GLY A 335 12.38 6.51 22.06
C GLY A 335 12.05 6.29 20.58
N ASP A 336 12.93 5.55 19.87
CA ASP A 336 12.75 5.21 18.45
C ASP A 336 11.55 4.27 18.27
N ALA A 337 10.64 4.63 17.37
CA ALA A 337 9.47 3.84 17.05
C ALA A 337 9.79 2.55 16.26
N ALA A 338 10.96 2.45 15.63
CA ALA A 338 11.30 1.36 14.71
C ALA A 338 11.28 -0.04 15.35
N ALA A 339 11.47 -0.11 16.67
CA ALA A 339 11.39 -1.37 17.43
C ALA A 339 9.95 -1.85 17.74
N GLY A 340 8.95 -1.01 17.47
CA GLY A 340 7.56 -1.27 17.87
C GLY A 340 7.30 -1.04 19.36
N GLY A 341 6.37 -1.81 19.93
CA GLY A 341 5.99 -1.69 21.33
C GLY A 341 4.83 -0.73 21.56
N ARG A 342 4.99 0.20 22.51
CA ARG A 342 4.02 1.25 22.86
C ARG A 342 4.29 2.48 22.01
N ILE A 343 3.43 2.78 21.04
CA ILE A 343 3.65 3.82 20.03
C ILE A 343 2.66 4.97 20.20
N ILE A 344 3.19 6.18 20.08
CA ILE A 344 2.44 7.42 19.94
C ILE A 344 2.83 8.10 18.63
N ALA A 345 1.85 8.49 17.81
CA ALA A 345 2.04 9.34 16.65
C ALA A 345 1.13 10.57 16.74
N ALA A 346 1.69 11.75 16.56
CA ALA A 346 0.96 13.02 16.69
C ALA A 346 1.25 13.94 15.52
N GLY A 347 0.22 14.68 15.09
CA GLY A 347 0.34 15.66 14.01
C GLY A 347 0.94 17.00 14.45
N ASP A 348 0.94 17.29 15.75
CA ASP A 348 1.41 18.55 16.35
C ASP A 348 2.19 18.27 17.63
N ALA A 349 3.30 18.95 17.82
CA ALA A 349 4.16 18.78 18.99
C ALA A 349 3.46 19.11 20.32
N ARG A 350 2.50 20.03 20.30
CA ARG A 350 1.76 20.45 21.51
C ARG A 350 0.89 19.31 22.06
N ILE A 351 0.18 18.59 21.20
CA ILE A 351 -0.62 17.43 21.63
C ILE A 351 0.26 16.21 21.91
N TYR A 352 1.36 16.04 21.18
CA TYR A 352 2.34 15.01 21.48
C TYR A 352 2.82 15.09 22.93
N GLU A 353 3.27 16.27 23.39
CA GLU A 353 3.75 16.48 24.76
C GLU A 353 2.63 16.31 25.80
N GLN A 354 1.38 16.72 25.49
CA GLN A 354 0.25 16.51 26.39
C GLN A 354 -0.08 15.02 26.55
N ALA A 355 -0.15 14.30 25.43
CA ALA A 355 -0.47 12.87 25.43
C ALA A 355 0.66 12.05 26.08
N LYS A 356 1.93 12.33 25.73
CA LYS A 356 3.09 11.65 26.33
C LYS A 356 3.09 11.74 27.85
N ARG A 357 2.85 12.92 28.42
CA ARG A 357 2.75 13.10 29.89
C ARG A 357 1.66 12.24 30.53
N LEU A 358 0.51 12.06 29.83
CA LEU A 358 -0.58 11.24 30.36
C LEU A 358 -0.28 9.73 30.19
N LEU A 359 0.46 9.35 29.17
CA LEU A 359 0.82 7.95 28.92
C LEU A 359 1.92 7.45 29.85
N THR A 360 2.80 8.35 30.33
CA THR A 360 3.96 8.00 31.16
C THR A 360 3.79 8.38 32.65
N ALA A 361 2.62 8.90 33.04
CA ALA A 361 2.30 9.30 34.43
C ALA A 361 1.98 8.10 35.35
#